data_b45926ae6955e235fca4834205609f2d
#
_entry.id   b45926ae6955e235fca4834205609f2d
#
_cell.length_a   1.000
_cell.length_b   1.000
_cell.length_c   1.000
_cell.angle_alpha   90.00
_cell.angle_beta   90.00
_cell.angle_gamma   90.00
#
_symmetry.space_group_name_H-M   'P 1'
#
loop_
_entity.id
_entity.type
_entity.pdbx_description
1 polymer ?
#
loop_
_entity_poly.entity_id
_entity_poly.type
_entity_poly.pdbx_seq_one_letter_code
_entity_poly.pdbx_strand_id
1 'polypeptide(L)'
;CDVVVTNHSLLFWDVRFEGGLLPPIRYWAVDEAHGAEEEARRALALSVSSDSLRALALRVNGEGSHNVLSRVERSARAPEEGRALYESLIAKARTCAGAFAMATEEFCLGSKDLLVFDSKTRSRGYEYLDLWLNDEIRHGDTYRGVVNRARAVYDTLEKLIRACRDIVAYAEQIEDTTSAQRELALAALELREAYDALDEMFFHDSDNHVYSVRLNRTKGTLDEIFTVQPLDVGKSLNESLYAETRSVVYASATLAVDGQFDAFERAVGFNEGEDSRADVLKVDSSFDFDVNMRVYVPTDMPEPQDPAYLPTLESFLVDLHKAQRGSMLTLFTNRREMEQCFDSVHPALKEDDLRLVCQKWGVSVKGLRDDFLKDEHLSLFALKSFWEGFDAPGAT
;
A
#
# COMPACT_ATOMS: atom_id res chain seq x y z
N CYS A 1 24.78 13.56 -9.38
CA CYS A 1 24.89 12.22 -8.76
C CYS A 1 24.97 11.20 -9.89
N ASP A 2 25.96 10.31 -9.88
CA ASP A 2 26.18 9.35 -10.97
C ASP A 2 25.39 8.05 -10.76
N VAL A 3 25.04 7.75 -9.50
CA VAL A 3 24.26 6.58 -9.11
C VAL A 3 23.24 6.99 -8.05
N VAL A 4 22.01 6.51 -8.19
CA VAL A 4 20.94 6.66 -7.20
C VAL A 4 20.54 5.28 -6.70
N VAL A 5 20.53 5.09 -5.39
CA VAL A 5 20.03 3.86 -4.75
C VAL A 5 18.71 4.17 -4.07
N THR A 6 17.68 3.41 -4.39
CA THR A 6 16.33 3.58 -3.86
C THR A 6 15.68 2.23 -3.59
N ASN A 7 14.50 2.22 -2.98
CA ASN A 7 13.66 1.04 -2.88
C ASN A 7 12.67 0.95 -4.06
N HIS A 8 12.07 -0.23 -4.26
CA HIS A 8 11.07 -0.46 -5.32
C HIS A 8 9.89 0.52 -5.23
N SER A 9 9.41 0.77 -4.03
CA SER A 9 8.27 1.65 -3.81
C SER A 9 8.51 3.05 -4.39
N LEU A 10 9.64 3.69 -4.07
CA LEU A 10 9.96 5.02 -4.60
C LEU A 10 10.20 5.00 -6.11
N LEU A 11 10.79 3.93 -6.65
CA LEU A 11 10.96 3.74 -8.09
C LEU A 11 9.60 3.76 -8.81
N PHE A 12 8.65 2.93 -8.36
CA PHE A 12 7.35 2.83 -9.04
C PHE A 12 6.43 4.02 -8.74
N TRP A 13 6.61 4.72 -7.62
CA TRP A 13 5.97 6.02 -7.41
C TRP A 13 6.47 7.07 -8.41
N ASP A 14 7.77 7.08 -8.71
CA ASP A 14 8.32 7.97 -9.74
C ASP A 14 7.72 7.68 -11.12
N VAL A 15 7.55 6.41 -11.46
CA VAL A 15 6.84 5.97 -12.67
C VAL A 15 5.41 6.50 -12.71
N ARG A 16 4.66 6.40 -11.60
CA ARG A 16 3.29 6.90 -11.51
C ARG A 16 3.17 8.41 -11.74
N PHE A 17 4.15 9.16 -11.27
CA PHE A 17 4.19 10.62 -11.41
C PHE A 17 4.91 11.07 -12.70
N GLU A 18 5.10 10.15 -13.66
CA GLU A 18 5.78 10.44 -14.93
C GLU A 18 7.17 11.08 -14.73
N GLY A 19 7.86 10.68 -13.67
CA GLY A 19 9.15 11.23 -13.23
C GLY A 19 8.99 12.44 -12.31
N GLY A 20 10.11 12.91 -11.81
CA GLY A 20 10.18 14.13 -10.98
C GLY A 20 10.42 13.87 -9.50
N LEU A 21 10.27 12.64 -9.00
CA LEU A 21 10.71 12.25 -7.66
C LEU A 21 12.18 11.86 -7.65
N LEU A 22 12.63 11.20 -8.71
CA LEU A 22 14.02 10.79 -8.93
C LEU A 22 14.66 11.67 -10.03
N PRO A 23 15.99 11.81 -10.04
CA PRO A 23 16.69 12.41 -11.18
C PRO A 23 16.41 11.60 -12.46
N PRO A 24 16.50 12.22 -13.66
CA PRO A 24 16.32 11.48 -14.92
C PRO A 24 17.32 10.33 -15.04
N ILE A 25 16.84 9.10 -15.00
CA ILE A 25 17.64 7.87 -15.01
C ILE A 25 17.28 7.07 -16.25
N ARG A 26 18.32 6.57 -16.96
CA ARG A 26 18.17 5.81 -18.19
C ARG A 26 18.54 4.33 -18.07
N TYR A 27 19.18 3.95 -16.97
CA TYR A 27 19.64 2.59 -16.70
C TYR A 27 19.15 2.18 -15.31
N TRP A 28 18.45 1.08 -15.23
CA TRP A 28 17.89 0.56 -13.99
C TRP A 28 18.48 -0.81 -13.69
N ALA A 29 18.82 -1.03 -12.44
CA ALA A 29 19.10 -2.36 -11.90
C ALA A 29 18.15 -2.58 -10.70
N VAL A 30 17.23 -3.49 -10.86
CA VAL A 30 16.20 -3.84 -9.87
C VAL A 30 16.61 -5.18 -9.26
N ASP A 31 17.13 -5.14 -8.06
CA ASP A 31 17.49 -6.31 -7.27
C ASP A 31 16.25 -6.84 -6.53
N GLU A 32 16.23 -8.12 -6.16
CA GLU A 32 15.06 -8.83 -5.59
C GLU A 32 13.79 -8.58 -6.40
N ALA A 33 13.93 -8.65 -7.72
CA ALA A 33 12.91 -8.24 -8.67
C ALA A 33 11.64 -9.12 -8.67
N HIS A 34 11.64 -10.24 -7.94
CA HIS A 34 10.45 -11.05 -7.73
C HIS A 34 9.29 -10.25 -7.08
N GLY A 35 9.60 -9.20 -6.30
CA GLY A 35 8.61 -8.28 -5.74
C GLY A 35 8.21 -7.11 -6.64
N ALA A 36 8.83 -6.95 -7.82
CA ALA A 36 8.64 -5.77 -8.66
C ALA A 36 7.20 -5.58 -9.12
N GLU A 37 6.53 -6.65 -9.55
CA GLU A 37 5.12 -6.60 -9.97
C GLU A 37 4.20 -6.13 -8.84
N GLU A 38 4.35 -6.71 -7.64
CA GLU A 38 3.52 -6.35 -6.49
C GLU A 38 3.71 -4.89 -6.09
N GLU A 39 4.96 -4.41 -6.05
CA GLU A 39 5.26 -3.02 -5.71
C GLU A 39 4.82 -2.05 -6.81
N ALA A 40 4.94 -2.40 -8.08
CA ALA A 40 4.41 -1.61 -9.19
C ALA A 40 2.88 -1.53 -9.11
N ARG A 41 2.19 -2.64 -8.85
CA ARG A 41 0.73 -2.70 -8.67
C ARG A 41 0.27 -1.81 -7.52
N ARG A 42 0.99 -1.81 -6.40
CA ARG A 42 0.69 -0.94 -5.25
C ARG A 42 0.90 0.54 -5.58
N ALA A 43 1.98 0.86 -6.27
CA ALA A 43 2.30 2.24 -6.61
C ALA A 43 1.31 2.82 -7.64
N LEU A 44 0.86 2.00 -8.60
CA LEU A 44 -0.10 2.39 -9.63
C LEU A 44 -1.56 2.33 -9.13
N ALA A 45 -1.82 1.72 -7.97
CA ALA A 45 -3.15 1.70 -7.39
C ALA A 45 -3.61 3.11 -6.99
N LEU A 46 -4.87 3.41 -7.28
CA LEU A 46 -5.55 4.60 -6.80
C LEU A 46 -6.45 4.23 -5.63
N SER A 47 -6.52 5.08 -4.62
CA SER A 47 -7.39 4.84 -3.49
C SER A 47 -8.09 6.11 -3.02
N VAL A 48 -9.34 5.93 -2.59
CA VAL A 48 -10.13 6.96 -1.94
C VAL A 48 -10.55 6.42 -0.57
N SER A 49 -10.17 7.13 0.49
CA SER A 49 -10.60 6.75 1.83
C SER A 49 -11.49 7.82 2.46
N SER A 50 -12.42 7.37 3.31
CA SER A 50 -13.25 8.26 4.13
C SER A 50 -12.40 9.23 4.96
N ASP A 51 -11.33 8.73 5.56
CA ASP A 51 -10.42 9.53 6.37
C ASP A 51 -9.66 10.57 5.54
N SER A 52 -9.16 10.21 4.35
CA SER A 52 -8.46 11.16 3.49
C SER A 52 -9.35 12.28 3.00
N LEU A 53 -10.59 11.97 2.57
CA LEU A 53 -11.55 12.98 2.12
C LEU A 53 -11.93 13.95 3.24
N ARG A 54 -12.18 13.43 4.45
CA ARG A 54 -12.47 14.25 5.64
C ARG A 54 -11.28 15.11 6.05
N ALA A 55 -10.08 14.54 6.05
CA ALA A 55 -8.86 15.28 6.37
C ALA A 55 -8.64 16.43 5.39
N LEU A 56 -8.87 16.21 4.08
CA LEU A 56 -8.82 17.27 3.07
C LEU A 56 -9.86 18.36 3.31
N ALA A 57 -11.11 18.00 3.60
CA ALA A 57 -12.17 18.93 3.92
C ALA A 57 -11.81 19.81 5.12
N LEU A 58 -11.34 19.19 6.21
CA LEU A 58 -10.92 19.89 7.43
C LEU A 58 -9.69 20.79 7.19
N ARG A 59 -8.71 20.30 6.45
CA ARG A 59 -7.51 21.07 6.12
C ARG A 59 -7.82 22.32 5.32
N VAL A 60 -8.71 22.22 4.33
CA VAL A 60 -9.07 23.36 3.47
C VAL A 60 -9.92 24.36 4.24
N ASN A 61 -10.98 23.92 4.91
CA ASN A 61 -11.95 24.81 5.59
C ASN A 61 -12.55 24.20 6.88
N GLY A 62 -11.74 23.58 7.73
CA GLY A 62 -12.16 23.12 9.06
C GLY A 62 -12.45 24.27 10.02
N GLU A 63 -13.00 23.93 11.19
CA GLU A 63 -13.28 24.91 12.24
C GLU A 63 -12.02 25.62 12.74
N GLY A 64 -12.16 26.91 13.08
CA GLY A 64 -11.09 27.73 13.61
C GLY A 64 -10.22 28.41 12.56
N SER A 65 -9.08 28.94 13.00
CA SER A 65 -8.22 29.82 12.19
C SER A 65 -7.02 29.13 11.54
N HIS A 66 -6.89 27.82 11.72
CA HIS A 66 -5.71 27.07 11.27
C HIS A 66 -5.88 26.38 9.91
N ASN A 67 -7.08 26.41 9.32
CA ASN A 67 -7.32 25.88 7.98
C ASN A 67 -6.66 26.75 6.89
N VAL A 68 -6.44 26.16 5.71
CA VAL A 68 -5.72 26.80 4.60
C VAL A 68 -6.41 28.09 4.16
N LEU A 69 -7.74 28.10 3.95
CA LEU A 69 -8.48 29.28 3.50
C LEU A 69 -8.39 30.44 4.52
N SER A 70 -8.43 30.14 5.83
CA SER A 70 -8.27 31.18 6.86
C SER A 70 -6.85 31.74 6.91
N ARG A 71 -5.83 30.95 6.58
CA ARG A 71 -4.45 31.45 6.49
C ARG A 71 -4.24 32.28 5.25
N VAL A 72 -4.80 31.88 4.12
CA VAL A 72 -4.77 32.67 2.88
C VAL A 72 -5.45 34.02 3.07
N GLU A 73 -6.63 34.06 3.67
CA GLU A 73 -7.37 35.28 3.96
C GLU A 73 -6.56 36.28 4.84
N ARG A 74 -5.90 35.79 5.89
CA ARG A 74 -5.08 36.59 6.79
C ARG A 74 -3.77 37.04 6.17
N SER A 75 -3.19 36.30 5.25
CA SER A 75 -1.93 36.63 4.59
C SER A 75 -2.10 37.58 3.41
N ALA A 76 -3.35 37.82 2.97
CA ALA A 76 -3.65 38.67 1.82
C ALA A 76 -3.23 40.11 2.05
N ARG A 77 -2.38 40.63 1.17
CA ARG A 77 -1.99 42.05 1.10
C ARG A 77 -2.58 42.70 -0.13
N ALA A 78 -3.78 42.26 -0.54
CA ALA A 78 -4.43 42.78 -1.72
C ALA A 78 -4.56 44.30 -1.66
N PRO A 79 -4.24 45.05 -2.74
CA PRO A 79 -4.50 46.45 -2.85
C PRO A 79 -5.97 46.76 -2.59
N GLU A 80 -6.29 47.96 -2.13
CA GLU A 80 -7.66 48.35 -1.76
C GLU A 80 -8.66 48.11 -2.90
N GLU A 81 -8.25 48.36 -4.15
CA GLU A 81 -9.04 48.15 -5.38
C GLU A 81 -9.32 46.67 -5.69
N GLY A 82 -8.48 45.73 -5.23
CA GLY A 82 -8.61 44.29 -5.47
C GLY A 82 -9.19 43.50 -4.31
N ARG A 83 -9.29 44.11 -3.13
CA ARG A 83 -9.66 43.39 -1.89
C ARG A 83 -11.06 42.75 -1.95
N ALA A 84 -12.05 43.47 -2.48
CA ALA A 84 -13.42 42.98 -2.57
C ALA A 84 -13.54 41.74 -3.46
N LEU A 85 -12.76 41.69 -4.56
CA LEU A 85 -12.71 40.51 -5.42
C LEU A 85 -12.05 39.33 -4.70
N TYR A 86 -10.94 39.56 -4.02
CA TYR A 86 -10.22 38.51 -3.28
C TYR A 86 -11.08 37.90 -2.16
N GLU A 87 -11.77 38.75 -1.38
CA GLU A 87 -12.70 38.29 -0.35
C GLU A 87 -13.86 37.47 -0.95
N SER A 88 -14.37 37.88 -2.13
CA SER A 88 -15.41 37.16 -2.86
C SER A 88 -14.93 35.77 -3.31
N LEU A 89 -13.68 35.64 -3.81
CA LEU A 89 -13.09 34.39 -4.19
C LEU A 89 -12.95 33.44 -3.00
N ILE A 90 -12.47 33.94 -1.86
CA ILE A 90 -12.35 33.15 -0.62
C ILE A 90 -13.73 32.71 -0.12
N ALA A 91 -14.73 33.59 -0.13
CA ALA A 91 -16.10 33.25 0.27
C ALA A 91 -16.69 32.14 -0.62
N LYS A 92 -16.47 32.23 -1.94
CA LYS A 92 -16.84 31.16 -2.90
C LYS A 92 -16.16 29.84 -2.56
N ALA A 93 -14.85 29.86 -2.30
CA ALA A 93 -14.10 28.64 -1.95
C ALA A 93 -14.59 28.03 -0.63
N ARG A 94 -14.92 28.85 0.40
CA ARG A 94 -15.52 28.37 1.65
C ARG A 94 -16.87 27.69 1.43
N THR A 95 -17.72 28.26 0.57
CA THR A 95 -19.01 27.67 0.20
C THR A 95 -18.82 26.30 -0.48
N CYS A 96 -17.89 26.23 -1.44
CA CYS A 96 -17.55 24.97 -2.12
C CYS A 96 -16.97 23.93 -1.15
N ALA A 97 -16.09 24.34 -0.23
CA ALA A 97 -15.51 23.46 0.77
C ALA A 97 -16.56 22.93 1.77
N GLY A 98 -17.54 23.75 2.16
CA GLY A 98 -18.68 23.31 2.99
C GLY A 98 -19.54 22.26 2.26
N ALA A 99 -19.83 22.50 0.99
CA ALA A 99 -20.58 21.55 0.16
C ALA A 99 -19.82 20.22 -0.02
N PHE A 100 -18.50 20.28 -0.24
CA PHE A 100 -17.62 19.11 -0.32
C PHE A 100 -17.62 18.32 0.99
N ALA A 101 -17.49 18.98 2.14
CA ALA A 101 -17.51 18.34 3.45
C ALA A 101 -18.84 17.60 3.71
N MET A 102 -19.98 18.21 3.38
CA MET A 102 -21.29 17.59 3.53
C MET A 102 -21.44 16.37 2.61
N ALA A 103 -21.07 16.49 1.35
CA ALA A 103 -21.14 15.39 0.39
C ALA A 103 -20.23 14.23 0.82
N THR A 104 -19.05 14.53 1.37
CA THR A 104 -18.12 13.54 1.93
C THR A 104 -18.75 12.75 3.08
N GLU A 105 -19.40 13.42 4.04
CA GLU A 105 -20.06 12.72 5.15
C GLU A 105 -21.20 11.80 4.67
N GLU A 106 -22.01 12.27 3.71
CA GLU A 106 -23.06 11.44 3.12
C GLU A 106 -22.53 10.23 2.36
N PHE A 107 -21.39 10.39 1.66
CA PHE A 107 -20.70 9.31 0.98
C PHE A 107 -20.15 8.29 1.98
N CYS A 108 -19.44 8.75 3.02
CA CYS A 108 -18.88 7.88 4.05
C CYS A 108 -19.97 7.05 4.76
N LEU A 109 -21.07 7.68 5.14
CA LEU A 109 -22.20 6.98 5.75
C LEU A 109 -22.83 5.97 4.80
N GLY A 110 -23.01 6.36 3.53
CA GLY A 110 -23.64 5.49 2.53
C GLY A 110 -22.75 4.34 2.06
N SER A 111 -21.44 4.45 2.20
CA SER A 111 -20.50 3.36 1.88
C SER A 111 -20.73 2.13 2.76
N LYS A 112 -21.25 2.31 3.98
CA LYS A 112 -21.65 1.22 4.88
C LYS A 112 -22.79 0.34 4.35
N ASP A 113 -23.56 0.79 3.38
CA ASP A 113 -24.61 -0.01 2.75
C ASP A 113 -24.01 -1.28 2.10
N LEU A 114 -22.72 -1.25 1.71
CA LEU A 114 -22.01 -2.40 1.15
C LEU A 114 -21.77 -3.53 2.18
N LEU A 115 -21.92 -3.28 3.47
CA LEU A 115 -21.86 -4.34 4.48
C LEU A 115 -22.97 -5.41 4.32
N VAL A 116 -23.98 -5.16 3.50
CA VAL A 116 -24.98 -6.17 3.14
C VAL A 116 -24.35 -7.40 2.47
N PHE A 117 -23.21 -7.21 1.79
CA PHE A 117 -22.46 -8.29 1.15
C PHE A 117 -21.54 -9.07 2.10
N ASP A 118 -21.48 -8.69 3.38
CA ASP A 118 -20.74 -9.46 4.38
C ASP A 118 -21.42 -10.81 4.65
N SER A 119 -20.83 -11.87 4.10
CA SER A 119 -21.29 -13.23 4.38
C SER A 119 -20.91 -13.61 5.82
N LYS A 120 -21.87 -13.51 6.73
CA LYS A 120 -21.74 -13.73 8.19
C LYS A 120 -21.11 -15.06 8.62
N THR A 121 -20.84 -15.97 7.68
CA THR A 121 -20.37 -17.33 7.94
C THR A 121 -18.84 -17.47 8.08
N ARG A 122 -18.03 -16.52 7.61
CA ARG A 122 -16.55 -16.65 7.58
C ARG A 122 -15.78 -15.71 8.49
N SER A 123 -16.44 -14.78 9.18
CA SER A 123 -15.71 -13.62 9.73
C SER A 123 -15.91 -13.34 11.21
N ARG A 124 -16.18 -14.35 12.03
CA ARG A 124 -16.20 -14.16 13.49
C ARG A 124 -14.77 -13.83 13.97
N GLY A 125 -14.50 -12.54 14.16
CA GLY A 125 -13.26 -12.06 14.79
C GLY A 125 -12.43 -11.05 13.99
N TYR A 126 -12.78 -10.73 12.74
CA TYR A 126 -12.09 -9.69 11.98
C TYR A 126 -12.86 -8.37 12.04
N GLU A 127 -12.15 -7.30 12.31
CA GLU A 127 -12.69 -5.93 12.39
C GLU A 127 -13.11 -5.41 11.01
N TYR A 128 -12.37 -5.81 9.97
CA TYR A 128 -12.55 -5.34 8.59
C TYR A 128 -13.14 -6.41 7.68
N LEU A 129 -13.89 -5.96 6.70
CA LEU A 129 -14.33 -6.70 5.53
C LEU A 129 -13.59 -6.15 4.32
N ASP A 130 -12.78 -7.00 3.67
CA ASP A 130 -12.26 -6.71 2.34
C ASP A 130 -13.24 -7.32 1.31
N LEU A 131 -13.89 -6.46 0.53
CA LEU A 131 -14.91 -6.83 -0.45
C LEU A 131 -14.39 -6.54 -1.86
N TRP A 132 -14.33 -7.58 -2.69
CA TRP A 132 -14.11 -7.41 -4.12
C TRP A 132 -15.41 -6.95 -4.76
N LEU A 133 -15.36 -5.81 -5.46
CA LEU A 133 -16.48 -5.22 -6.18
C LEU A 133 -16.55 -5.80 -7.59
N ASN A 134 -17.03 -7.04 -7.69
CA ASN A 134 -17.24 -7.72 -8.97
C ASN A 134 -18.40 -7.08 -9.76
N ASP A 135 -18.60 -7.52 -11.00
CA ASP A 135 -19.61 -6.96 -11.90
C ASP A 135 -21.01 -7.05 -11.32
N GLU A 136 -21.37 -8.14 -10.64
CA GLU A 136 -22.68 -8.31 -10.01
C GLU A 136 -22.93 -7.23 -8.95
N ILE A 137 -21.95 -6.96 -8.09
CA ILE A 137 -22.04 -5.90 -7.08
C ILE A 137 -22.08 -4.54 -7.74
N ARG A 138 -21.18 -4.27 -8.70
CA ARG A 138 -21.05 -2.96 -9.36
C ARG A 138 -22.30 -2.57 -10.14
N HIS A 139 -23.03 -3.53 -10.71
CA HIS A 139 -24.29 -3.29 -11.41
C HIS A 139 -25.53 -3.31 -10.49
N GLY A 140 -25.38 -3.66 -9.21
CA GLY A 140 -26.47 -3.76 -8.23
C GLY A 140 -26.94 -2.40 -7.69
N ASP A 141 -28.18 -2.38 -7.20
CA ASP A 141 -28.82 -1.15 -6.69
C ASP A 141 -28.10 -0.57 -5.46
N THR A 142 -27.56 -1.42 -4.58
CA THR A 142 -26.80 -0.99 -3.39
C THR A 142 -25.56 -0.19 -3.80
N TYR A 143 -24.78 -0.71 -4.76
CA TYR A 143 -23.60 -0.02 -5.24
C TYR A 143 -23.94 1.26 -6.01
N ARG A 144 -25.05 1.25 -6.80
CA ARG A 144 -25.56 2.45 -7.47
C ARG A 144 -25.88 3.57 -6.47
N GLY A 145 -26.39 3.24 -5.28
CA GLY A 145 -26.57 4.18 -4.19
C GLY A 145 -25.27 4.84 -3.73
N VAL A 146 -24.18 4.06 -3.64
CA VAL A 146 -22.84 4.57 -3.31
C VAL A 146 -22.28 5.46 -4.44
N VAL A 147 -22.42 5.02 -5.70
CA VAL A 147 -22.00 5.80 -6.88
C VAL A 147 -22.69 7.17 -6.93
N ASN A 148 -23.98 7.25 -6.62
CA ASN A 148 -24.70 8.53 -6.60
C ASN A 148 -24.15 9.48 -5.54
N ARG A 149 -23.77 8.97 -4.36
CA ARG A 149 -23.12 9.77 -3.31
C ARG A 149 -21.70 10.15 -3.70
N ALA A 150 -20.95 9.25 -4.32
CA ALA A 150 -19.61 9.54 -4.88
C ALA A 150 -19.70 10.64 -5.94
N ARG A 151 -20.76 10.67 -6.77
CA ARG A 151 -21.00 11.74 -7.75
C ARG A 151 -21.15 13.10 -7.08
N ALA A 152 -21.87 13.18 -5.97
CA ALA A 152 -22.00 14.43 -5.22
C ALA A 152 -20.65 14.92 -4.66
N VAL A 153 -19.80 14.00 -4.16
CA VAL A 153 -18.42 14.32 -3.75
C VAL A 153 -17.62 14.84 -4.94
N TYR A 154 -17.64 14.11 -6.05
CA TYR A 154 -16.92 14.44 -7.28
C TYR A 154 -17.28 15.85 -7.80
N ASP A 155 -18.58 16.16 -7.92
CA ASP A 155 -19.06 17.45 -8.43
C ASP A 155 -18.72 18.62 -7.49
N THR A 156 -18.76 18.39 -6.17
CA THR A 156 -18.39 19.42 -5.19
C THR A 156 -16.89 19.64 -5.13
N LEU A 157 -16.13 18.58 -5.28
CA LEU A 157 -14.65 18.61 -5.32
C LEU A 157 -14.15 19.36 -6.55
N GLU A 158 -14.73 19.13 -7.73
CA GLU A 158 -14.40 19.89 -8.94
C GLU A 158 -14.60 21.40 -8.75
N LYS A 159 -15.71 21.78 -8.15
CA LYS A 159 -16.01 23.21 -7.86
C LYS A 159 -15.01 23.80 -6.86
N LEU A 160 -14.63 23.02 -5.85
CA LEU A 160 -13.64 23.45 -4.86
C LEU A 160 -12.24 23.64 -5.48
N ILE A 161 -11.79 22.70 -6.31
CA ILE A 161 -10.52 22.79 -7.05
C ILE A 161 -10.49 24.05 -7.90
N ARG A 162 -11.55 24.31 -8.66
CA ARG A 162 -11.66 25.53 -9.47
C ARG A 162 -11.59 26.80 -8.60
N ALA A 163 -12.32 26.84 -7.48
CA ALA A 163 -12.29 27.97 -6.57
C ALA A 163 -10.90 28.20 -5.95
N CYS A 164 -10.19 27.14 -5.58
CA CYS A 164 -8.80 27.25 -5.10
C CYS A 164 -7.86 27.80 -6.17
N ARG A 165 -7.99 27.33 -7.42
CA ARG A 165 -7.20 27.83 -8.56
C ARG A 165 -7.48 29.31 -8.85
N ASP A 166 -8.75 29.74 -8.80
CA ASP A 166 -9.15 31.13 -8.98
C ASP A 166 -8.44 32.06 -7.95
N ILE A 167 -8.33 31.62 -6.68
CA ILE A 167 -7.62 32.35 -5.63
C ILE A 167 -6.12 32.44 -5.93
N VAL A 168 -5.48 31.31 -6.27
CA VAL A 168 -4.04 31.28 -6.56
C VAL A 168 -3.72 32.17 -7.76
N ALA A 169 -4.47 32.04 -8.87
CA ALA A 169 -4.26 32.78 -10.08
C ALA A 169 -4.45 34.30 -9.87
N TYR A 170 -5.41 34.69 -9.03
CA TYR A 170 -5.60 36.09 -8.68
C TYR A 170 -4.46 36.62 -7.79
N ALA A 171 -4.05 35.81 -6.81
CA ALA A 171 -2.97 36.18 -5.90
C ALA A 171 -1.63 36.40 -6.63
N GLU A 172 -1.30 35.58 -7.61
CA GLU A 172 -0.08 35.70 -8.42
C GLU A 172 -0.03 37.02 -9.24
N GLN A 173 -1.18 37.64 -9.53
CA GLN A 173 -1.25 38.86 -10.27
C GLN A 173 -1.00 40.12 -9.39
N ILE A 174 -1.19 40.00 -8.08
CA ILE A 174 -1.20 41.18 -7.17
C ILE A 174 -0.04 41.21 -6.18
N GLU A 175 0.61 40.10 -5.92
CA GLU A 175 1.65 40.01 -4.90
C GLU A 175 2.68 38.89 -5.20
N ASP A 176 3.84 38.98 -4.50
CA ASP A 176 4.73 37.83 -4.38
C ASP A 176 4.04 36.67 -3.64
N THR A 177 4.20 35.46 -4.16
CA THR A 177 3.55 34.25 -3.64
C THR A 177 3.89 33.99 -2.17
N THR A 178 2.92 34.10 -1.30
CA THR A 178 3.06 33.83 0.13
C THR A 178 3.13 32.33 0.45
N SER A 179 3.59 31.97 1.66
CA SER A 179 3.59 30.58 2.11
C SER A 179 2.17 29.99 2.16
N ALA A 180 1.16 30.79 2.50
CA ALA A 180 -0.24 30.35 2.54
C ALA A 180 -0.80 30.06 1.14
N GLN A 181 -0.41 30.81 0.13
CA GLN A 181 -0.79 30.56 -1.26
C GLN A 181 -0.15 29.28 -1.81
N ARG A 182 1.13 29.03 -1.48
CA ARG A 182 1.77 27.75 -1.83
C ARG A 182 1.08 26.57 -1.17
N GLU A 183 0.67 26.71 0.09
CA GLU A 183 -0.07 25.68 0.79
C GLU A 183 -1.45 25.43 0.18
N LEU A 184 -2.14 26.49 -0.29
CA LEU A 184 -3.39 26.34 -1.03
C LEU A 184 -3.18 25.62 -2.37
N ALA A 185 -2.09 25.92 -3.08
CA ALA A 185 -1.74 25.20 -4.31
C ALA A 185 -1.46 23.71 -4.05
N LEU A 186 -0.72 23.38 -2.99
CA LEU A 186 -0.50 21.98 -2.58
C LEU A 186 -1.82 21.30 -2.20
N ALA A 187 -2.70 21.96 -1.44
CA ALA A 187 -4.02 21.41 -1.13
C ALA A 187 -4.85 21.17 -2.40
N ALA A 188 -4.75 22.07 -3.40
CA ALA A 188 -5.45 21.90 -4.68
C ALA A 188 -4.92 20.69 -5.49
N LEU A 189 -3.64 20.35 -5.38
CA LEU A 189 -3.08 19.13 -5.97
C LEU A 189 -3.63 17.88 -5.28
N GLU A 190 -3.66 17.84 -3.96
CA GLU A 190 -4.23 16.70 -3.21
C GLU A 190 -5.73 16.53 -3.48
N LEU A 191 -6.48 17.64 -3.60
CA LEU A 191 -7.89 17.59 -4.02
C LEU A 191 -8.01 17.04 -5.45
N ARG A 192 -7.07 17.34 -6.32
CA ARG A 192 -7.05 16.81 -7.70
C ARG A 192 -6.75 15.30 -7.70
N GLU A 193 -5.82 14.81 -6.91
CA GLU A 193 -5.55 13.39 -6.77
C GLU A 193 -6.79 12.63 -6.26
N ALA A 194 -7.50 13.18 -5.27
CA ALA A 194 -8.76 12.60 -4.80
C ALA A 194 -9.85 12.59 -5.88
N TYR A 195 -9.91 13.65 -6.70
CA TYR A 195 -10.83 13.75 -7.82
C TYR A 195 -10.55 12.66 -8.88
N ASP A 196 -9.29 12.49 -9.28
CA ASP A 196 -8.87 11.50 -10.27
C ASP A 196 -9.11 10.07 -9.75
N ALA A 197 -8.86 9.82 -8.45
CA ALA A 197 -9.13 8.54 -7.83
C ALA A 197 -10.64 8.22 -7.74
N LEU A 198 -11.50 9.21 -7.46
CA LEU A 198 -12.96 9.05 -7.51
C LEU A 198 -13.46 8.77 -8.93
N ASP A 199 -12.89 9.47 -9.91
CA ASP A 199 -13.25 9.30 -11.32
C ASP A 199 -13.00 7.87 -11.78
N GLU A 200 -11.78 7.37 -11.55
CA GLU A 200 -11.39 6.02 -11.94
C GLU A 200 -12.17 4.94 -11.16
N MET A 201 -12.40 5.15 -9.86
CA MET A 201 -13.09 4.17 -9.01
C MET A 201 -14.57 4.01 -9.34
N PHE A 202 -15.28 5.11 -9.62
CA PHE A 202 -16.75 5.11 -9.66
C PHE A 202 -17.36 5.38 -11.02
N PHE A 203 -16.59 5.97 -11.97
CA PHE A 203 -17.14 6.46 -13.23
C PHE A 203 -16.46 5.88 -14.45
N HIS A 204 -15.38 5.14 -14.25
CA HIS A 204 -14.76 4.32 -15.29
C HIS A 204 -15.00 2.84 -15.03
N ASP A 205 -14.98 2.07 -16.11
CA ASP A 205 -15.01 0.63 -16.07
C ASP A 205 -13.95 0.10 -17.03
N SER A 206 -13.08 -0.77 -16.54
CA SER A 206 -11.95 -1.29 -17.29
C SER A 206 -11.72 -2.75 -16.97
N ASP A 207 -11.61 -3.57 -17.99
CA ASP A 207 -11.27 -4.99 -17.87
C ASP A 207 -9.87 -5.21 -17.27
N ASN A 208 -9.02 -4.18 -17.32
CA ASN A 208 -7.67 -4.21 -16.73
C ASN A 208 -7.64 -3.70 -15.28
N HIS A 209 -8.77 -3.45 -14.64
CA HIS A 209 -8.79 -2.97 -13.26
C HIS A 209 -9.53 -3.92 -12.32
N VAL A 210 -9.01 -4.03 -11.10
CA VAL A 210 -9.66 -4.69 -9.98
C VAL A 210 -10.14 -3.63 -9.00
N TYR A 211 -11.41 -3.68 -8.68
CA TYR A 211 -12.08 -2.74 -7.78
C TYR A 211 -12.39 -3.43 -6.46
N SER A 212 -12.01 -2.82 -5.37
CA SER A 212 -12.25 -3.36 -4.03
C SER A 212 -12.58 -2.28 -3.02
N VAL A 213 -13.18 -2.69 -1.91
CA VAL A 213 -13.39 -1.81 -0.76
C VAL A 213 -13.08 -2.55 0.54
N ARG A 214 -12.35 -1.88 1.42
CA ARG A 214 -12.18 -2.28 2.80
C ARG A 214 -13.19 -1.52 3.65
N LEU A 215 -13.99 -2.24 4.42
CA LEU A 215 -15.05 -1.68 5.26
C LEU A 215 -14.82 -2.11 6.71
N ASN A 216 -14.86 -1.17 7.65
CA ASN A 216 -14.93 -1.51 9.06
C ASN A 216 -16.35 -2.00 9.41
N ARG A 217 -16.46 -3.15 10.07
CA ARG A 217 -17.73 -3.75 10.49
C ARG A 217 -18.42 -2.97 11.60
N THR A 218 -17.70 -2.13 12.32
CA THR A 218 -18.23 -1.24 13.34
C THR A 218 -18.96 -0.08 12.66
N LYS A 219 -20.28 0.01 12.85
CA LYS A 219 -21.12 0.99 12.15
C LYS A 219 -20.76 2.45 12.40
N GLY A 220 -20.16 2.76 13.55
CA GLY A 220 -19.76 4.13 13.92
C GLY A 220 -18.38 4.55 13.43
N THR A 221 -17.57 3.63 12.91
CA THR A 221 -16.23 3.90 12.40
C THR A 221 -16.31 4.07 10.88
N LEU A 222 -15.96 5.23 10.37
CA LEU A 222 -16.02 5.59 8.96
C LEU A 222 -14.59 5.74 8.43
N ASP A 223 -13.94 4.62 8.17
CA ASP A 223 -12.57 4.47 7.70
C ASP A 223 -12.46 3.62 6.42
N GLU A 224 -13.54 3.64 5.61
CA GLU A 224 -13.60 2.88 4.36
C GLU A 224 -12.50 3.30 3.39
N ILE A 225 -11.95 2.29 2.69
CA ILE A 225 -10.94 2.51 1.67
C ILE A 225 -11.39 1.82 0.38
N PHE A 226 -11.73 2.61 -0.62
CA PHE A 226 -11.97 2.14 -1.97
C PHE A 226 -10.65 2.14 -2.73
N THR A 227 -10.36 1.04 -3.43
CA THR A 227 -9.11 0.87 -4.18
C THR A 227 -9.42 0.35 -5.57
N VAL A 228 -8.81 0.98 -6.57
CA VAL A 228 -8.72 0.50 -7.94
C VAL A 228 -7.26 0.25 -8.26
N GLN A 229 -6.95 -0.91 -8.80
CA GLN A 229 -5.58 -1.29 -9.11
C GLN A 229 -5.53 -2.02 -10.45
N PRO A 230 -4.45 -1.85 -11.25
CA PRO A 230 -4.31 -2.55 -12.51
C PRO A 230 -4.20 -4.06 -12.27
N LEU A 231 -4.90 -4.84 -13.09
CA LEU A 231 -4.77 -6.29 -13.15
C LEU A 231 -3.43 -6.68 -13.78
N ASP A 232 -3.12 -6.04 -14.90
CA ASP A 232 -1.85 -6.17 -15.62
C ASP A 232 -1.05 -4.86 -15.51
N VAL A 233 0.04 -4.90 -14.76
CA VAL A 233 0.95 -3.75 -14.59
C VAL A 233 1.97 -3.66 -15.71
N GLY A 234 2.22 -4.74 -16.42
CA GLY A 234 3.21 -4.81 -17.51
C GLY A 234 2.94 -3.79 -18.59
N LYS A 235 1.68 -3.62 -18.97
CA LYS A 235 1.27 -2.61 -19.94
C LYS A 235 1.62 -1.20 -19.46
N SER A 236 1.30 -0.85 -18.23
CA SER A 236 1.59 0.46 -17.65
C SER A 236 3.09 0.72 -17.53
N LEU A 237 3.88 -0.32 -17.18
CA LEU A 237 5.34 -0.23 -17.14
C LEU A 237 5.94 -0.04 -18.52
N ASN A 238 5.38 -0.69 -19.53
CA ASN A 238 5.84 -0.55 -20.92
C ASN A 238 5.61 0.86 -21.47
N GLU A 239 4.45 1.44 -21.20
CA GLU A 239 4.08 2.77 -21.65
C GLU A 239 4.85 3.89 -20.94
N SER A 240 5.17 3.73 -19.65
CA SER A 240 5.80 4.78 -18.83
C SER A 240 7.28 4.53 -18.54
N LEU A 241 7.63 3.41 -17.88
CA LEU A 241 9.02 3.17 -17.46
C LEU A 241 9.94 2.88 -18.65
N TYR A 242 9.53 1.95 -19.54
CA TYR A 242 10.43 1.50 -20.62
C TYR A 242 10.50 2.47 -21.78
N ALA A 243 9.50 3.34 -21.96
CA ALA A 243 9.52 4.35 -23.01
C ALA A 243 10.70 5.33 -22.88
N GLU A 244 11.13 5.63 -21.65
CA GLU A 244 12.18 6.60 -21.36
C GLU A 244 13.51 5.98 -20.95
N THR A 245 13.55 4.67 -20.66
CA THR A 245 14.76 3.96 -20.27
C THR A 245 15.53 3.36 -21.46
N ARG A 246 16.84 3.26 -21.31
CA ARG A 246 17.69 2.57 -22.31
C ARG A 246 17.86 1.10 -21.99
N SER A 247 17.92 0.74 -20.71
CA SER A 247 18.08 -0.63 -20.26
C SER A 247 17.55 -0.77 -18.84
N VAL A 248 16.85 -1.87 -18.60
CA VAL A 248 16.41 -2.32 -17.30
C VAL A 248 16.94 -3.73 -17.07
N VAL A 249 17.58 -3.96 -15.93
CA VAL A 249 18.04 -5.28 -15.50
C VAL A 249 17.24 -5.66 -14.27
N TYR A 250 16.51 -6.77 -14.35
CA TYR A 250 15.85 -7.40 -13.21
C TYR A 250 16.67 -8.58 -12.73
N ALA A 251 17.01 -8.61 -11.47
CA ALA A 251 17.80 -9.68 -10.86
C ALA A 251 17.09 -10.21 -9.61
N SER A 252 16.97 -11.53 -9.48
CA SER A 252 16.51 -12.21 -8.27
C SER A 252 16.82 -13.70 -8.36
N ALA A 253 16.83 -14.38 -7.23
CA ALA A 253 17.00 -15.83 -7.16
C ALA A 253 15.80 -16.62 -7.69
N THR A 254 14.63 -16.02 -7.81
CA THR A 254 13.34 -16.71 -8.00
C THR A 254 12.49 -16.18 -9.18
N LEU A 255 13.10 -15.61 -10.23
CA LEU A 255 12.37 -15.12 -11.41
C LEU A 255 11.92 -16.26 -12.34
N ALA A 256 12.67 -17.34 -12.39
CA ALA A 256 12.36 -18.48 -13.24
C ALA A 256 11.47 -19.50 -12.51
N VAL A 257 10.39 -19.95 -13.17
CA VAL A 257 9.56 -21.07 -12.76
C VAL A 257 9.82 -22.24 -13.73
N ASP A 258 10.22 -23.38 -13.23
CA ASP A 258 10.63 -24.52 -14.05
C ASP A 258 11.70 -24.19 -15.12
N GLY A 259 12.56 -23.21 -14.81
CA GLY A 259 13.60 -22.72 -15.71
C GLY A 259 13.13 -21.78 -16.81
N GLN A 260 11.86 -21.38 -16.81
CA GLN A 260 11.26 -20.44 -17.77
C GLN A 260 11.01 -19.08 -17.11
N PHE A 261 11.16 -18.00 -17.88
CA PHE A 261 10.98 -16.63 -17.40
C PHE A 261 9.66 -16.00 -17.88
N ASP A 262 8.88 -16.69 -18.74
CA ASP A 262 7.69 -16.16 -19.40
C ASP A 262 6.65 -15.53 -18.44
N ALA A 263 6.53 -16.07 -17.23
CA ALA A 263 5.59 -15.54 -16.25
C ALA A 263 6.06 -14.17 -15.73
N PHE A 264 7.34 -14.04 -15.42
CA PHE A 264 7.94 -12.78 -14.97
C PHE A 264 7.97 -11.75 -16.09
N GLU A 265 8.36 -12.14 -17.31
CA GLU A 265 8.40 -11.26 -18.48
C GLU A 265 7.03 -10.64 -18.75
N ARG A 266 5.95 -11.44 -18.69
CA ARG A 266 4.57 -10.93 -18.80
C ARG A 266 4.22 -9.98 -17.68
N ALA A 267 4.53 -10.35 -16.44
CA ALA A 267 4.20 -9.56 -15.26
C ALA A 267 4.84 -8.15 -15.28
N VAL A 268 6.03 -8.02 -15.88
CA VAL A 268 6.72 -6.74 -16.02
C VAL A 268 6.59 -6.12 -17.41
N GLY A 269 5.83 -6.72 -18.34
CA GLY A 269 5.51 -6.14 -19.65
C GLY A 269 6.57 -6.29 -20.73
N PHE A 270 7.51 -7.24 -20.60
CA PHE A 270 8.52 -7.48 -21.64
C PHE A 270 7.99 -8.23 -22.86
N ASN A 271 6.92 -8.99 -22.72
CA ASN A 271 6.32 -9.77 -23.81
C ASN A 271 5.23 -9.01 -24.58
N GLU A 272 5.03 -7.74 -24.35
CA GLU A 272 4.08 -6.92 -25.08
C GLU A 272 4.77 -6.33 -26.33
N GLY A 273 4.50 -6.93 -27.50
CA GLY A 273 4.95 -6.46 -28.80
C GLY A 273 5.68 -7.51 -29.65
N GLU A 274 5.73 -7.29 -30.97
CA GLU A 274 6.40 -8.19 -31.93
C GLU A 274 7.92 -8.24 -31.79
N ASP A 275 8.51 -7.28 -31.04
CA ASP A 275 9.96 -7.16 -30.78
C ASP A 275 10.25 -7.31 -29.30
N SER A 276 10.13 -8.53 -28.72
CA SER A 276 10.69 -8.79 -27.38
C SER A 276 12.19 -8.51 -27.39
N ARG A 277 12.60 -7.48 -26.61
CA ARG A 277 14.01 -7.09 -26.44
C ARG A 277 14.59 -7.63 -25.13
N ALA A 278 14.00 -8.66 -24.55
CA ALA A 278 14.44 -9.24 -23.31
C ALA A 278 15.46 -10.35 -23.57
N ASP A 279 16.61 -10.23 -22.94
CA ASP A 279 17.57 -11.30 -22.81
C ASP A 279 17.46 -11.93 -21.40
N VAL A 280 17.43 -13.24 -21.32
CA VAL A 280 17.33 -13.97 -20.04
C VAL A 280 18.62 -14.72 -19.74
N LEU A 281 19.02 -14.69 -18.48
CA LEU A 281 20.20 -15.44 -18.00
C LEU A 281 19.87 -16.13 -16.69
N LYS A 282 20.06 -17.46 -16.67
CA LYS A 282 20.02 -18.25 -15.45
C LYS A 282 21.46 -18.66 -15.09
N VAL A 283 21.83 -18.35 -13.86
CA VAL A 283 23.12 -18.72 -13.29
C VAL A 283 22.87 -19.78 -12.21
N ASP A 284 23.61 -20.86 -12.25
CA ASP A 284 23.53 -21.91 -11.23
C ASP A 284 24.05 -21.42 -9.89
N SER A 285 23.51 -21.96 -8.80
CA SER A 285 23.96 -21.65 -7.45
C SER A 285 25.38 -22.16 -7.22
N SER A 286 26.19 -21.36 -6.51
CA SER A 286 27.50 -21.82 -6.01
C SER A 286 27.40 -22.76 -4.80
N PHE A 287 26.20 -22.91 -4.21
CA PHE A 287 25.95 -23.79 -3.07
C PHE A 287 25.54 -25.17 -3.56
N ASP A 288 26.15 -26.21 -2.98
CA ASP A 288 25.75 -27.59 -3.18
C ASP A 288 24.59 -27.92 -2.23
N PHE A 289 23.36 -27.73 -2.72
CA PHE A 289 22.15 -27.99 -1.93
C PHE A 289 21.93 -29.49 -1.65
N ASP A 290 22.41 -30.38 -2.49
CA ASP A 290 22.26 -31.84 -2.30
C ASP A 290 23.05 -32.30 -1.07
N VAL A 291 24.15 -31.64 -0.77
CA VAL A 291 24.98 -31.93 0.40
C VAL A 291 24.61 -31.11 1.63
N ASN A 292 24.32 -29.83 1.43
CA ASN A 292 24.25 -28.84 2.51
C ASN A 292 22.81 -28.55 2.98
N MET A 293 21.78 -29.08 2.28
CA MET A 293 20.38 -28.83 2.64
C MET A 293 19.58 -30.14 2.74
N ARG A 294 18.68 -30.21 3.72
CA ARG A 294 17.68 -31.29 3.84
C ARG A 294 16.31 -30.67 4.08
N VAL A 295 15.34 -31.07 3.29
CA VAL A 295 13.96 -30.63 3.42
C VAL A 295 13.13 -31.75 4.06
N TYR A 296 12.43 -31.42 5.16
CA TYR A 296 11.51 -32.31 5.84
C TYR A 296 10.09 -31.75 5.70
N VAL A 297 9.18 -32.58 5.23
CA VAL A 297 7.76 -32.19 5.09
C VAL A 297 6.93 -33.14 5.98
N PRO A 298 6.40 -32.64 7.12
CA PRO A 298 5.47 -33.40 7.94
C PRO A 298 4.19 -33.70 7.15
N THR A 299 3.81 -34.95 7.05
CA THR A 299 2.60 -35.37 6.29
C THR A 299 1.42 -35.73 7.18
N ASP A 300 1.63 -35.74 8.48
CA ASP A 300 0.66 -36.10 9.53
C ASP A 300 0.16 -34.91 10.35
N MET A 301 0.51 -33.67 9.90
CA MET A 301 0.02 -32.45 10.50
C MET A 301 -1.48 -32.26 10.16
N PRO A 302 -2.35 -31.94 11.14
CA PRO A 302 -3.73 -31.59 10.86
C PRO A 302 -3.84 -30.39 9.91
N GLU A 303 -4.96 -30.27 9.20
CA GLU A 303 -5.24 -29.10 8.35
C GLU A 303 -5.28 -27.80 9.19
N PRO A 304 -4.83 -26.64 8.67
CA PRO A 304 -4.77 -25.39 9.42
C PRO A 304 -6.10 -24.91 10.02
N GLN A 305 -7.24 -25.42 9.50
CA GLN A 305 -8.59 -25.10 9.99
C GLN A 305 -9.07 -26.07 11.07
N ASP A 306 -8.36 -27.16 11.29
CA ASP A 306 -8.68 -28.13 12.33
C ASP A 306 -8.33 -27.57 13.72
N PRO A 307 -9.21 -27.68 14.72
CA PRO A 307 -8.88 -27.29 16.11
C PRO A 307 -7.64 -27.97 16.69
N ALA A 308 -7.26 -29.14 16.19
CA ALA A 308 -6.08 -29.86 16.60
C ALA A 308 -4.77 -29.33 15.98
N TYR A 309 -4.86 -28.49 14.93
CA TYR A 309 -3.69 -28.00 14.20
C TYR A 309 -2.70 -27.25 15.10
N LEU A 310 -3.18 -26.21 15.80
CA LEU A 310 -2.32 -25.36 16.61
C LEU A 310 -1.65 -26.12 17.77
N PRO A 311 -2.38 -26.92 18.58
CA PRO A 311 -1.74 -27.76 19.62
C PRO A 311 -0.71 -28.72 19.06
N THR A 312 -0.96 -29.33 17.91
CA THR A 312 -0.02 -30.26 17.27
C THR A 312 1.23 -29.51 16.77
N LEU A 313 1.07 -28.33 16.17
CA LEU A 313 2.17 -27.47 15.74
C LEU A 313 3.02 -27.03 16.94
N GLU A 314 2.40 -26.61 18.05
CA GLU A 314 3.09 -26.21 19.28
C GLU A 314 3.94 -27.36 19.83
N SER A 315 3.39 -28.57 19.94
CA SER A 315 4.12 -29.75 20.38
C SER A 315 5.28 -30.08 19.44
N PHE A 316 5.03 -30.07 18.13
CA PHE A 316 6.06 -30.30 17.12
C PHE A 316 7.21 -29.29 17.22
N LEU A 317 6.90 -27.99 17.40
CA LEU A 317 7.92 -26.95 17.55
C LEU A 317 8.75 -27.16 18.83
N VAL A 318 8.14 -27.54 19.93
CA VAL A 318 8.87 -27.86 21.19
C VAL A 318 9.85 -28.99 20.95
N ASP A 319 9.39 -30.11 20.38
CA ASP A 319 10.23 -31.29 20.12
C ASP A 319 11.37 -30.96 19.13
N LEU A 320 11.08 -30.20 18.08
CA LEU A 320 12.05 -29.80 17.08
C LEU A 320 13.14 -28.90 17.68
N HIS A 321 12.75 -27.87 18.47
CA HIS A 321 13.71 -26.98 19.11
C HIS A 321 14.57 -27.70 20.18
N LYS A 322 14.01 -28.64 20.92
CA LYS A 322 14.75 -29.48 21.87
C LYS A 322 15.76 -30.39 21.14
N ALA A 323 15.34 -31.00 20.04
CA ALA A 323 16.22 -31.85 19.24
C ALA A 323 17.38 -31.08 18.62
N GLN A 324 17.12 -29.85 18.14
CA GLN A 324 18.12 -28.99 17.49
C GLN A 324 18.99 -28.19 18.49
N ARG A 325 18.54 -28.06 19.74
CA ARG A 325 19.19 -27.29 20.82
C ARG A 325 19.34 -25.81 20.55
N GLY A 326 18.37 -25.18 19.90
CA GLY A 326 18.39 -23.76 19.51
C GLY A 326 18.81 -23.53 18.07
N SER A 327 19.25 -22.34 17.73
CA SER A 327 19.70 -21.95 16.37
C SER A 327 18.61 -22.14 15.30
N MET A 328 17.38 -21.80 15.62
CA MET A 328 16.26 -22.01 14.71
C MET A 328 15.56 -20.70 14.39
N LEU A 329 15.39 -20.44 13.09
CA LEU A 329 14.51 -19.40 12.58
C LEU A 329 13.19 -20.06 12.14
N THR A 330 12.11 -19.78 12.87
CA THR A 330 10.76 -20.24 12.52
C THR A 330 9.97 -19.11 11.90
N LEU A 331 9.55 -19.29 10.64
CA LEU A 331 8.86 -18.27 9.85
C LEU A 331 7.36 -18.55 9.82
N PHE A 332 6.57 -17.55 10.21
CA PHE A 332 5.12 -17.60 10.20
C PHE A 332 4.53 -16.65 9.16
N THR A 333 3.41 -17.04 8.58
CA THR A 333 2.59 -16.20 7.70
C THR A 333 1.55 -15.40 8.49
N ASN A 334 1.22 -15.82 9.70
CA ASN A 334 0.18 -15.26 10.55
C ASN A 334 0.74 -14.82 11.91
N ARG A 335 0.63 -13.54 12.22
CA ARG A 335 1.11 -12.97 13.49
C ARG A 335 0.42 -13.58 14.71
N ARG A 336 -0.89 -13.77 14.65
CA ARG A 336 -1.65 -14.29 15.78
C ARG A 336 -1.22 -15.72 16.13
N GLU A 337 -1.03 -16.55 15.11
CA GLU A 337 -0.53 -17.91 15.30
C GLU A 337 0.89 -17.94 15.86
N MET A 338 1.76 -17.07 15.33
CA MET A 338 3.12 -16.91 15.84
C MET A 338 3.13 -16.54 17.32
N GLU A 339 2.33 -15.56 17.74
CA GLU A 339 2.26 -15.12 19.14
C GLU A 339 1.66 -16.21 20.05
N GLN A 340 0.63 -16.92 19.60
CA GLN A 340 0.06 -18.06 20.33
C GLN A 340 1.06 -19.20 20.50
N CYS A 341 1.74 -19.62 19.40
CA CYS A 341 2.81 -20.59 19.47
C CYS A 341 3.94 -20.16 20.39
N PHE A 342 4.33 -18.87 20.35
CA PHE A 342 5.36 -18.36 21.25
C PHE A 342 4.96 -18.48 22.72
N ASP A 343 3.73 -18.09 23.05
CA ASP A 343 3.25 -18.12 24.45
C ASP A 343 3.17 -19.55 25.01
N SER A 344 2.96 -20.57 24.17
CA SER A 344 2.96 -21.99 24.51
C SER A 344 4.36 -22.61 24.51
N VAL A 345 5.15 -22.35 23.47
CA VAL A 345 6.46 -23.00 23.24
C VAL A 345 7.56 -22.43 24.14
N HIS A 346 7.59 -21.08 24.31
CA HIS A 346 8.65 -20.43 25.09
C HIS A 346 8.79 -20.94 26.53
N PRO A 347 7.73 -21.16 27.34
CA PRO A 347 7.87 -21.72 28.68
C PRO A 347 8.47 -23.13 28.67
N ALA A 348 8.03 -23.98 27.73
CA ALA A 348 8.52 -25.36 27.62
C ALA A 348 10.00 -25.45 27.21
N LEU A 349 10.48 -24.50 26.38
CA LEU A 349 11.89 -24.43 26.02
C LEU A 349 12.75 -23.84 27.13
N LYS A 350 12.22 -22.91 27.90
CA LYS A 350 12.92 -22.30 29.03
C LYS A 350 13.24 -23.32 30.14
N GLU A 351 12.42 -24.35 30.30
CA GLU A 351 12.70 -25.44 31.26
C GLU A 351 13.98 -26.22 30.89
N ASP A 352 14.33 -26.25 29.60
CA ASP A 352 15.54 -26.91 29.08
C ASP A 352 16.68 -25.91 28.81
N ASP A 353 16.60 -24.69 29.36
CA ASP A 353 17.58 -23.62 29.18
C ASP A 353 17.77 -23.18 27.72
N LEU A 354 16.72 -23.37 26.89
CA LEU A 354 16.71 -22.94 25.49
C LEU A 354 16.07 -21.55 25.36
N ARG A 355 16.74 -20.68 24.61
CA ARG A 355 16.29 -19.29 24.44
C ARG A 355 15.47 -19.13 23.16
N LEU A 356 14.29 -18.57 23.27
CA LEU A 356 13.41 -18.23 22.16
C LEU A 356 12.97 -16.76 22.25
N VAL A 357 13.09 -16.01 21.16
CA VAL A 357 12.55 -14.66 21.03
C VAL A 357 11.50 -14.61 19.91
N CYS A 358 10.67 -13.57 19.90
CA CYS A 358 9.56 -13.46 18.98
C CYS A 358 9.40 -12.03 18.46
N GLN A 359 9.05 -11.88 17.20
CA GLN A 359 8.76 -10.61 16.55
C GLN A 359 7.38 -10.07 16.96
N LYS A 360 7.23 -9.67 18.23
CA LYS A 360 6.01 -9.03 18.74
C LYS A 360 5.91 -7.56 18.34
N TRP A 361 4.73 -6.96 18.54
CA TRP A 361 4.54 -5.52 18.35
C TRP A 361 5.49 -4.70 19.23
N GLY A 362 6.09 -3.66 18.65
CA GLY A 362 7.01 -2.77 19.38
C GLY A 362 8.43 -3.30 19.53
N VAL A 363 8.73 -4.51 19.08
CA VAL A 363 10.08 -5.07 19.09
C VAL A 363 10.82 -4.68 17.82
N SER A 364 12.04 -4.20 17.95
CA SER A 364 12.87 -3.80 16.82
C SER A 364 13.31 -5.01 16.01
N VAL A 365 12.95 -5.06 14.72
CA VAL A 365 13.39 -6.10 13.77
C VAL A 365 14.92 -6.16 13.70
N LYS A 366 15.57 -4.99 13.66
CA LYS A 366 17.03 -4.89 13.66
C LYS A 366 17.63 -5.47 14.94
N GLY A 367 17.05 -5.16 16.11
CA GLY A 367 17.50 -5.71 17.40
C GLY A 367 17.40 -7.22 17.45
N LEU A 368 16.27 -7.80 16.99
CA LEU A 368 16.09 -9.26 16.93
C LEU A 368 17.11 -9.92 15.99
N ARG A 369 17.36 -9.31 14.84
CA ARG A 369 18.40 -9.78 13.91
C ARG A 369 19.79 -9.77 14.55
N ASP A 370 20.15 -8.65 15.16
CA ASP A 370 21.47 -8.48 15.80
C ASP A 370 21.66 -9.46 16.97
N ASP A 371 20.60 -9.76 17.72
CA ASP A 371 20.63 -10.72 18.83
C ASP A 371 20.76 -12.16 18.31
N PHE A 372 20.00 -12.52 17.27
CA PHE A 372 20.06 -13.84 16.64
C PHE A 372 21.43 -14.13 16.04
N LEU A 373 22.06 -13.14 15.39
CA LEU A 373 23.40 -13.29 14.80
C LEU A 373 24.52 -13.37 15.84
N LYS A 374 24.32 -12.93 17.08
CA LYS A 374 25.31 -12.94 18.16
C LYS A 374 25.26 -14.19 19.03
N ASP A 375 24.14 -14.88 19.06
CA ASP A 375 23.89 -16.00 19.95
C ASP A 375 23.54 -17.25 19.14
N GLU A 376 24.51 -18.14 18.97
CA GLU A 376 24.41 -19.40 18.19
C GLU A 376 23.33 -20.37 18.73
N HIS A 377 22.79 -20.14 19.93
CA HIS A 377 21.76 -20.97 20.54
C HIS A 377 20.41 -20.27 20.63
N LEU A 378 20.31 -19.03 20.17
CA LEU A 378 19.05 -18.29 20.15
C LEU A 378 18.14 -18.80 19.02
N SER A 379 16.90 -19.06 19.35
CA SER A 379 15.85 -19.31 18.37
C SER A 379 14.95 -18.08 18.19
N LEU A 380 14.42 -17.88 17.00
CA LEU A 380 13.61 -16.72 16.64
C LEU A 380 12.32 -17.15 15.94
N PHE A 381 11.17 -16.68 16.44
CA PHE A 381 9.89 -16.71 15.74
C PHE A 381 9.69 -15.37 15.04
N ALA A 382 9.52 -15.41 13.70
CA ALA A 382 9.50 -14.23 12.86
C ALA A 382 8.41 -14.28 11.76
N LEU A 383 8.13 -13.11 11.18
CA LEU A 383 7.18 -12.90 10.10
C LEU A 383 7.90 -12.55 8.78
N LYS A 384 7.14 -12.12 7.77
CA LYS A 384 7.60 -11.83 6.41
C LYS A 384 8.91 -11.02 6.32
N SER A 385 9.19 -10.12 7.25
CA SER A 385 10.43 -9.32 7.25
C SER A 385 11.72 -10.10 7.47
N PHE A 386 11.63 -11.40 7.80
CA PHE A 386 12.76 -12.31 7.92
C PHE A 386 12.77 -13.40 6.84
N TRP A 387 11.80 -13.39 5.93
CA TRP A 387 11.74 -14.36 4.83
C TRP A 387 12.76 -14.06 3.73
N GLU A 388 13.11 -12.79 3.59
CA GLU A 388 13.98 -12.27 2.53
C GLU A 388 15.06 -11.37 3.13
N GLY A 389 16.23 -11.31 2.49
CA GLY A 389 17.32 -10.42 2.90
C GLY A 389 17.91 -10.73 4.29
N PHE A 390 17.67 -11.93 4.82
CA PHE A 390 18.25 -12.38 6.08
C PHE A 390 19.40 -13.34 5.81
N ASP A 391 20.59 -12.94 6.20
CA ASP A 391 21.80 -13.72 6.13
C ASP A 391 22.40 -13.91 7.52
N ALA A 392 22.69 -15.15 7.88
CA ALA A 392 23.28 -15.55 9.16
C ALA A 392 24.55 -16.38 8.91
N PRO A 393 25.67 -15.71 8.55
CA PRO A 393 26.91 -16.41 8.27
C PRO A 393 27.54 -16.99 9.52
N GLY A 394 28.20 -18.13 9.39
CA GLY A 394 28.95 -18.76 10.47
C GLY A 394 28.25 -20.01 11.03
N ALA A 395 28.28 -20.13 12.36
CA ALA A 395 27.74 -21.28 13.07
C ALA A 395 26.27 -21.11 13.49
N THR A 396 25.68 -19.97 13.15
CA THR A 396 24.30 -19.60 13.55
C THR A 396 23.28 -20.38 12.73
#